data_ab13b08da5a4382376eba246e47b256b
#
_entry.id   ab13b08da5a4382376eba246e47b256b
#
_cell.length_a   1.000
_cell.length_b   1.000
_cell.length_c   1.000
_cell.angle_alpha   90.00
_cell.angle_beta   90.00
_cell.angle_gamma   90.00
#
_symmetry.space_group_name_H-M   'P 1'
#
loop_
_entity.id
_entity.type
_entity.pdbx_description
1 polymer ?
#
loop_
_entity_poly.entity_id
_entity_poly.type
_entity_poly.pdbx_seq_one_letter_code
_entity_poly.pdbx_strand_id
1 'polypeptide(L)'
;MMAHNTSHSKPKRRRNTPWLLPLFHYIGKNAVKKENTPKQLPENFDMNCLAVDAACSGNPGPMEYRGVYLLTGQEVFHFGPVYGTNNIGEFLAIVHALALMKQKNISMPVYSDSRNALSWVKQKKCKTKLERTPQTEKLFQMIERAEIWLKENKYTTPLLKWETDRWGEVPADFGRK
;
A
#
# COMPACT_ATOMS: atom_id res chain seq x y z
N MET A 1 -37.76 -34.94 -31.98
CA MET A 1 -37.50 -34.42 -30.63
C MET A 1 -36.08 -33.90 -30.57
N MET A 2 -35.89 -32.59 -30.60
CA MET A 2 -34.57 -31.97 -30.48
C MET A 2 -34.35 -31.57 -29.03
N ALA A 3 -33.36 -32.14 -28.35
CA ALA A 3 -32.94 -31.77 -27.02
C ALA A 3 -32.08 -30.49 -27.13
N HIS A 4 -32.57 -29.36 -26.61
CA HIS A 4 -31.79 -28.16 -26.40
C HIS A 4 -30.84 -28.35 -25.24
N ASN A 5 -29.56 -28.51 -25.54
CA ASN A 5 -28.49 -28.56 -24.56
C ASN A 5 -28.06 -27.11 -24.24
N THR A 6 -28.66 -26.48 -23.23
CA THR A 6 -28.23 -25.19 -22.72
C THR A 6 -27.07 -25.42 -21.78
N SER A 7 -25.85 -25.25 -22.27
CA SER A 7 -24.67 -25.23 -21.42
C SER A 7 -24.65 -23.93 -20.62
N HIS A 8 -25.02 -24.05 -19.33
CA HIS A 8 -24.84 -22.97 -18.38
C HIS A 8 -23.35 -22.90 -18.02
N SER A 9 -22.66 -21.95 -18.62
CA SER A 9 -21.31 -21.58 -18.19
C SER A 9 -21.40 -20.96 -16.80
N LYS A 10 -20.85 -21.66 -15.80
CA LYS A 10 -20.72 -21.13 -14.45
C LYS A 10 -19.84 -19.89 -14.46
N PRO A 11 -20.22 -18.78 -13.78
CA PRO A 11 -19.40 -17.59 -13.73
C PRO A 11 -18.08 -17.96 -13.02
N LYS A 12 -16.96 -17.60 -13.65
CA LYS A 12 -15.63 -17.76 -13.08
C LYS A 12 -15.60 -16.98 -11.76
N ARG A 13 -15.46 -17.69 -10.64
CA ARG A 13 -15.21 -17.08 -9.33
C ARG A 13 -13.99 -16.15 -9.47
N ARG A 14 -14.21 -14.84 -9.33
CA ARG A 14 -13.10 -13.88 -9.16
C ARG A 14 -12.29 -14.37 -7.97
N ARG A 15 -11.04 -14.73 -8.20
CA ARG A 15 -10.12 -15.07 -7.12
C ARG A 15 -9.97 -13.83 -6.25
N ASN A 16 -10.57 -13.85 -5.06
CA ASN A 16 -10.35 -12.84 -4.03
C ASN A 16 -8.85 -12.82 -3.72
N THR A 17 -8.17 -11.79 -4.13
CA THR A 17 -6.77 -11.56 -3.75
C THR A 17 -6.75 -11.13 -2.29
N PRO A 18 -6.14 -11.90 -1.36
CA PRO A 18 -6.27 -11.64 0.08
C PRO A 18 -5.77 -10.26 0.53
N TRP A 19 -4.91 -9.61 -0.23
CA TRP A 19 -4.41 -8.28 0.08
C TRP A 19 -5.30 -7.15 -0.49
N LEU A 20 -6.30 -7.50 -1.32
CA LEU A 20 -7.38 -6.59 -1.75
C LEU A 20 -8.61 -6.68 -0.82
N LEU A 21 -8.63 -7.58 0.14
CA LEU A 21 -9.63 -7.71 1.20
C LEU A 21 -9.12 -6.94 2.43
N PRO A 22 -9.88 -6.31 3.14
CA PRO A 22 -11.22 -5.73 3.17
C PRO A 22 -11.19 -4.22 3.35
N LEU A 23 -11.01 -3.49 2.30
CA LEU A 23 -11.04 -2.02 2.33
C LEU A 23 -12.42 -1.46 2.73
N PHE A 24 -13.45 -2.31 2.73
CA PHE A 24 -14.82 -1.88 3.04
C PHE A 24 -15.17 -1.91 4.54
N HIS A 25 -14.35 -2.55 5.40
CA HIS A 25 -14.65 -2.69 6.83
C HIS A 25 -13.80 -1.83 7.74
N TYR A 26 -12.76 -1.16 7.19
CA TYR A 26 -11.91 -0.28 7.99
C TYR A 26 -12.40 1.19 7.94
N ILE A 27 -13.64 1.40 8.35
CA ILE A 27 -14.03 2.70 8.90
C ILE A 27 -13.65 2.65 10.39
N GLY A 28 -12.35 2.48 10.63
CA GLY A 28 -11.80 2.45 11.98
C GLY A 28 -11.88 3.81 12.61
N LYS A 29 -12.47 3.87 13.79
CA LYS A 29 -12.63 5.06 14.64
C LYS A 29 -11.31 5.63 15.18
N ASN A 30 -10.17 5.30 14.59
CA ASN A 30 -8.87 5.76 15.05
C ASN A 30 -8.39 6.91 14.16
N ALA A 31 -8.86 8.13 14.47
CA ALA A 31 -8.13 9.31 14.01
C ALA A 31 -6.70 9.21 14.52
N VAL A 32 -5.73 9.26 13.60
CA VAL A 32 -4.31 9.36 13.98
C VAL A 32 -4.18 10.61 14.85
N LYS A 33 -3.66 10.46 16.05
CA LYS A 33 -3.44 11.61 16.95
C LYS A 33 -2.63 12.67 16.23
N LYS A 34 -2.98 13.94 16.39
CA LYS A 34 -2.36 15.13 15.78
C LYS A 34 -0.85 15.31 16.04
N GLU A 35 -0.21 14.37 16.75
CA GLU A 35 1.19 14.50 17.18
C GLU A 35 2.21 14.40 16.03
N ASN A 36 1.81 13.90 14.85
CA ASN A 36 2.68 13.76 13.68
C ASN A 36 2.41 14.82 12.60
N THR A 37 2.00 16.01 12.96
CA THR A 37 1.84 17.09 11.99
C THR A 37 3.21 17.51 11.47
N PRO A 38 3.46 17.50 10.14
CA PRO A 38 4.73 17.93 9.56
C PRO A 38 5.06 19.36 9.98
N LYS A 39 6.32 19.61 10.34
CA LYS A 39 6.73 20.89 10.95
C LYS A 39 6.73 22.06 9.98
N GLN A 40 6.91 21.83 8.69
CA GLN A 40 7.06 22.91 7.69
C GLN A 40 6.58 22.45 6.31
N LEU A 41 5.30 22.19 6.17
CA LEU A 41 4.73 21.98 4.84
C LEU A 41 4.77 23.28 4.03
N PRO A 42 4.96 23.20 2.71
CA PRO A 42 4.78 24.36 1.83
C PRO A 42 3.39 24.98 2.01
N GLU A 43 3.29 26.33 1.92
CA GLU A 43 2.01 27.03 2.08
C GLU A 43 0.93 26.52 1.11
N ASN A 44 1.32 26.10 -0.08
CA ASN A 44 0.42 25.60 -1.12
C ASN A 44 0.33 24.07 -1.16
N PHE A 45 0.70 23.40 -0.07
CA PHE A 45 0.65 21.93 -0.02
C PHE A 45 -0.80 21.45 -0.12
N ASP A 46 -1.09 20.62 -1.13
CA ASP A 46 -2.41 20.01 -1.28
C ASP A 46 -2.57 18.83 -0.32
N MET A 47 -3.41 19.01 0.69
CA MET A 47 -3.72 17.98 1.68
C MET A 47 -4.63 16.87 1.12
N ASN A 48 -5.18 17.02 -0.08
CA ASN A 48 -5.97 15.98 -0.74
C ASN A 48 -5.05 14.92 -1.35
N CYS A 49 -4.36 14.18 -0.49
CA CYS A 49 -3.37 13.18 -0.87
C CYS A 49 -3.30 12.06 0.17
N LEU A 50 -2.70 10.95 -0.20
CA LEU A 50 -2.35 9.86 0.71
C LEU A 50 -0.86 9.92 1.06
N ALA A 51 -0.53 9.57 2.28
CA ALA A 51 0.83 9.21 2.68
C ALA A 51 0.86 7.76 3.14
N VAL A 52 1.91 7.06 2.79
CA VAL A 52 2.12 5.67 3.19
C VAL A 52 3.44 5.53 3.94
N ASP A 53 3.49 4.58 4.85
CA ASP A 53 4.70 4.24 5.61
C ASP A 53 4.68 2.78 6.04
N ALA A 54 5.84 2.26 6.40
CA ALA A 54 6.00 0.95 6.98
C ALA A 54 6.83 1.01 8.25
N ALA A 55 6.67 0.02 9.11
CA ALA A 55 7.48 -0.17 10.29
C ALA A 55 7.89 -1.64 10.38
N CYS A 56 9.10 -1.88 10.87
CA CYS A 56 9.62 -3.22 11.08
C CYS A 56 10.39 -3.28 12.38
N SER A 57 9.99 -4.17 13.28
CA SER A 57 10.72 -4.42 14.54
C SER A 57 11.84 -5.42 14.30
N GLY A 58 13.04 -4.91 14.00
CA GLY A 58 14.12 -5.69 13.39
C GLY A 58 14.00 -5.68 11.86
N ASN A 59 15.05 -6.07 11.16
CA ASN A 59 15.06 -6.01 9.70
C ASN A 59 15.93 -7.15 9.13
N PRO A 60 15.34 -8.37 8.94
CA PRO A 60 13.92 -8.72 8.98
C PRO A 60 13.32 -8.85 10.39
N GLY A 61 11.99 -8.77 10.45
CA GLY A 61 11.22 -8.90 11.68
C GLY A 61 9.73 -8.69 11.41
N PRO A 62 8.90 -8.51 12.46
CA PRO A 62 7.50 -8.11 12.31
C PRO A 62 7.39 -6.79 11.56
N MET A 63 6.81 -6.83 10.37
CA MET A 63 6.63 -5.71 9.45
C MET A 63 5.15 -5.40 9.30
N GLU A 64 4.82 -4.13 9.34
CA GLU A 64 3.49 -3.63 9.04
C GLU A 64 3.58 -2.36 8.18
N TYR A 65 2.50 -2.05 7.46
CA TYR A 65 2.40 -0.82 6.69
C TYR A 65 1.00 -0.24 6.77
N ARG A 66 0.87 1.05 6.50
CA ARG A 66 -0.41 1.75 6.46
C ARG A 66 -0.41 2.91 5.48
N GLY A 67 -1.62 3.38 5.17
CA GLY A 67 -1.86 4.62 4.44
C GLY A 67 -2.77 5.54 5.23
N VAL A 68 -2.49 6.83 5.18
CA VAL A 68 -3.23 7.90 5.85
C VAL A 68 -3.67 8.94 4.84
N TYR A 69 -4.93 9.33 4.90
CA TYR A 69 -5.46 10.45 4.12
C TYR A 69 -5.18 11.76 4.87
N LEU A 70 -4.36 12.63 4.30
CA LEU A 70 -3.83 13.78 5.01
C LEU A 70 -4.91 14.79 5.40
N LEU A 71 -5.91 15.01 4.54
CA LEU A 71 -6.95 16.02 4.78
C LEU A 71 -7.72 15.77 6.08
N THR A 72 -7.97 14.52 6.41
CA THR A 72 -8.74 14.12 7.61
C THR A 72 -7.87 13.50 8.69
N GLY A 73 -6.64 13.08 8.37
CA GLY A 73 -5.78 12.28 9.25
C GLY A 73 -6.25 10.83 9.43
N GLN A 74 -7.21 10.37 8.62
CA GLN A 74 -7.76 9.02 8.74
C GLN A 74 -6.84 7.98 8.13
N GLU A 75 -6.59 6.89 8.89
CA GLU A 75 -5.98 5.68 8.35
C GLU A 75 -6.96 5.01 7.38
N VAL A 76 -6.55 4.84 6.12
CA VAL A 76 -7.39 4.29 5.07
C VAL A 76 -7.11 2.82 4.79
N PHE A 77 -5.94 2.33 5.16
CA PHE A 77 -5.59 0.92 5.21
C PHE A 77 -4.43 0.67 6.17
N HIS A 78 -4.39 -0.55 6.69
CA HIS A 78 -3.30 -1.09 7.51
C HIS A 78 -3.15 -2.58 7.23
N PHE A 79 -1.92 -3.07 7.18
CA PHE A 79 -1.61 -4.48 6.99
C PHE A 79 -0.45 -4.91 7.87
N GLY A 80 -0.55 -6.10 8.44
CA GLY A 80 0.48 -6.69 9.30
C GLY A 80 0.05 -6.73 10.78
N PRO A 81 0.99 -7.09 11.66
CA PRO A 81 2.38 -7.44 11.38
C PRO A 81 2.55 -8.81 10.71
N VAL A 82 3.52 -8.90 9.82
CA VAL A 82 4.00 -10.15 9.22
C VAL A 82 5.53 -10.12 9.15
N TYR A 83 6.17 -11.27 9.16
CA TYR A 83 7.62 -11.32 9.04
C TYR A 83 8.09 -10.84 7.66
N GLY A 84 8.92 -9.82 7.64
CA GLY A 84 9.43 -9.20 6.43
C GLY A 84 10.48 -8.14 6.69
N THR A 85 10.61 -7.19 5.78
CA THR A 85 11.52 -6.05 5.90
C THR A 85 10.79 -4.74 5.71
N ASN A 86 11.39 -3.66 6.21
CA ASN A 86 10.84 -2.33 6.04
C ASN A 86 10.64 -1.95 4.57
N ASN A 87 11.65 -2.21 3.73
CA ASN A 87 11.57 -1.87 2.30
C ASN A 87 10.44 -2.62 1.56
N ILE A 88 10.19 -3.88 1.92
CA ILE A 88 9.06 -4.65 1.36
C ILE A 88 7.74 -3.99 1.80
N GLY A 89 7.62 -3.63 3.07
CA GLY A 89 6.43 -2.96 3.59
C GLY A 89 6.14 -1.65 2.87
N GLU A 90 7.16 -0.84 2.66
CA GLU A 90 7.07 0.43 1.91
C GLU A 90 6.61 0.19 0.46
N PHE A 91 7.18 -0.80 -0.21
CA PHE A 91 6.78 -1.17 -1.57
C PHE A 91 5.31 -1.61 -1.64
N LEU A 92 4.90 -2.52 -0.75
CA LEU A 92 3.52 -3.01 -0.70
C LEU A 92 2.52 -1.90 -0.34
N ALA A 93 2.90 -0.97 0.54
CA ALA A 93 2.07 0.16 0.91
C ALA A 93 1.74 1.06 -0.28
N ILE A 94 2.72 1.34 -1.13
CA ILE A 94 2.51 2.15 -2.35
C ILE A 94 1.58 1.42 -3.32
N VAL A 95 1.83 0.14 -3.58
CA VAL A 95 0.98 -0.65 -4.48
C VAL A 95 -0.44 -0.76 -3.95
N HIS A 96 -0.60 -0.93 -2.64
CA HIS A 96 -1.92 -0.94 -1.99
C HIS A 96 -2.67 0.38 -2.21
N ALA A 97 -1.99 1.51 -2.04
CA ALA A 97 -2.57 2.83 -2.30
C ALA A 97 -3.02 2.98 -3.76
N LEU A 98 -2.19 2.57 -4.73
CA LEU A 98 -2.51 2.60 -6.15
C LEU A 98 -3.73 1.73 -6.50
N ALA A 99 -3.77 0.52 -5.94
CA ALA A 99 -4.89 -0.40 -6.15
C ALA A 99 -6.19 0.13 -5.55
N LEU A 100 -6.12 0.74 -4.36
CA LEU A 100 -7.25 1.40 -3.72
C LEU A 100 -7.82 2.54 -4.57
N MET A 101 -6.94 3.40 -5.09
CA MET A 101 -7.31 4.51 -5.96
C MET A 101 -8.04 4.01 -7.20
N LYS A 102 -7.49 2.99 -7.86
CA LYS A 102 -8.09 2.41 -9.05
C LYS A 102 -9.44 1.78 -8.77
N GLN A 103 -9.57 1.05 -7.67
CA GLN A 103 -10.82 0.41 -7.27
C GLN A 103 -11.92 1.43 -7.01
N LYS A 104 -11.59 2.56 -6.41
CA LYS A 104 -12.53 3.65 -6.10
C LYS A 104 -12.72 4.63 -7.25
N ASN A 105 -12.00 4.45 -8.36
CA ASN A 105 -12.00 5.38 -9.50
C ASN A 105 -11.70 6.82 -9.10
N ILE A 106 -10.72 7.00 -8.23
CA ILE A 106 -10.21 8.30 -7.79
C ILE A 106 -8.71 8.38 -8.07
N SER A 107 -8.18 9.59 -8.17
CA SER A 107 -6.75 9.82 -8.30
C SER A 107 -6.36 11.01 -7.42
N MET A 108 -5.41 10.78 -6.53
CA MET A 108 -4.77 11.82 -5.74
C MET A 108 -3.30 11.43 -5.51
N PRO A 109 -2.41 12.38 -5.27
CA PRO A 109 -1.00 12.05 -5.02
C PRO A 109 -0.82 11.07 -3.87
N VAL A 110 0.15 10.16 -4.02
CA VAL A 110 0.60 9.25 -2.97
C VAL A 110 2.04 9.60 -2.61
N TYR A 111 2.27 9.91 -1.36
CA TYR A 111 3.59 10.23 -0.81
C TYR A 111 4.18 9.04 -0.08
N SER A 112 5.47 8.81 -0.32
CA SER A 112 6.31 7.89 0.45
C SER A 112 7.65 8.56 0.76
N ASP A 113 8.21 8.31 1.92
CA ASP A 113 9.56 8.76 2.26
C ASP A 113 10.65 7.76 1.81
N SER A 114 10.26 6.63 1.27
CA SER A 114 11.17 5.58 0.79
C SER A 114 11.54 5.75 -0.68
N ARG A 115 12.76 6.20 -0.95
CA ARG A 115 13.31 6.26 -2.32
C ARG A 115 13.39 4.89 -2.97
N ASN A 116 13.78 3.86 -2.20
CA ASN A 116 13.87 2.49 -2.70
C ASN A 116 12.49 1.98 -3.16
N ALA A 117 11.47 2.15 -2.33
CA ALA A 117 10.13 1.69 -2.67
C ALA A 117 9.56 2.41 -3.89
N LEU A 118 9.71 3.73 -3.99
CA LEU A 118 9.30 4.51 -5.15
C LEU A 118 9.99 4.02 -6.43
N SER A 119 11.29 3.75 -6.37
CA SER A 119 12.06 3.19 -7.47
C SER A 119 11.59 1.79 -7.87
N TRP A 120 11.35 0.92 -6.90
CA TRP A 120 10.89 -0.44 -7.16
C TRP A 120 9.49 -0.47 -7.79
N VAL A 121 8.59 0.39 -7.34
CA VAL A 121 7.26 0.52 -7.95
C VAL A 121 7.37 1.00 -9.40
N LYS A 122 8.21 1.99 -9.67
CA LYS A 122 8.47 2.47 -11.03
C LYS A 122 9.04 1.38 -11.94
N GLN A 123 9.92 0.53 -11.41
CA GLN A 123 10.49 -0.61 -12.11
C GLN A 123 9.57 -1.85 -12.13
N LYS A 124 8.46 -1.80 -11.41
CA LYS A 124 7.50 -2.91 -11.27
C LYS A 124 8.13 -4.18 -10.69
N LYS A 125 9.14 -4.01 -9.83
CA LYS A 125 9.91 -5.10 -9.24
C LYS A 125 10.34 -4.77 -7.82
N CYS A 126 9.99 -5.64 -6.87
CA CYS A 126 10.49 -5.58 -5.49
C CYS A 126 11.87 -6.22 -5.43
N LYS A 127 12.92 -5.41 -5.43
CA LYS A 127 14.31 -5.88 -5.46
C LYS A 127 14.84 -6.21 -4.06
N THR A 128 14.06 -6.89 -3.27
CA THR A 128 14.46 -7.31 -1.93
C THR A 128 15.58 -8.36 -1.97
N LYS A 129 16.42 -8.34 -0.93
CA LYS A 129 17.42 -9.38 -0.66
C LYS A 129 16.94 -10.40 0.37
N LEU A 130 15.71 -10.28 0.86
CA LEU A 130 15.14 -11.24 1.78
C LEU A 130 15.06 -12.61 1.11
N GLU A 131 15.48 -13.64 1.83
CA GLU A 131 15.45 -15.01 1.34
C GLU A 131 14.02 -15.55 1.33
N ARG A 132 13.65 -16.26 0.25
CA ARG A 132 12.38 -16.95 0.14
C ARG A 132 12.48 -18.29 0.85
N THR A 133 11.76 -18.42 1.95
CA THR A 133 11.73 -19.60 2.83
C THR A 133 10.28 -19.97 3.11
N PRO A 134 10.00 -21.14 3.74
CA PRO A 134 8.64 -21.44 4.18
C PRO A 134 8.01 -20.36 5.06
N GLN A 135 8.82 -19.67 5.88
CA GLN A 135 8.36 -18.56 6.73
C GLN A 135 7.97 -17.32 5.92
N THR A 136 8.66 -17.06 4.82
CA THR A 136 8.44 -15.87 3.98
C THR A 136 7.58 -16.13 2.74
N GLU A 137 7.16 -17.37 2.50
CA GLU A 137 6.45 -17.77 1.29
C GLU A 137 5.18 -16.93 1.03
N LYS A 138 4.36 -16.72 2.05
CA LYS A 138 3.13 -15.90 1.92
C LYS A 138 3.46 -14.46 1.55
N LEU A 139 4.52 -13.90 2.12
CA LEU A 139 4.97 -12.54 1.79
C LEU A 139 5.44 -12.46 0.34
N PHE A 140 6.22 -13.44 -0.13
CA PHE A 140 6.65 -13.48 -1.53
C PHE A 140 5.50 -13.64 -2.51
N GLN A 141 4.46 -14.39 -2.14
CA GLN A 141 3.23 -14.47 -2.93
C GLN A 141 2.53 -13.10 -3.03
N MET A 142 2.51 -12.33 -1.94
CA MET A 142 1.99 -10.96 -1.96
C MET A 142 2.83 -10.05 -2.86
N ILE A 143 4.15 -10.14 -2.78
CA ILE A 143 5.07 -9.39 -3.64
C ILE A 143 4.79 -9.71 -5.12
N GLU A 144 4.69 -10.97 -5.48
CA GLU A 144 4.39 -11.40 -6.85
C GLU A 144 3.06 -10.84 -7.34
N ARG A 145 2.02 -10.86 -6.51
CA ARG A 145 0.72 -10.26 -6.87
C ARG A 145 0.82 -8.75 -7.08
N ALA A 146 1.58 -8.07 -6.23
CA ALA A 146 1.81 -6.63 -6.37
C ALA A 146 2.57 -6.31 -7.67
N GLU A 147 3.59 -7.07 -8.01
CA GLU A 147 4.34 -6.94 -9.25
C GLU A 147 3.45 -7.20 -10.48
N ILE A 148 2.60 -8.23 -10.44
CA ILE A 148 1.63 -8.53 -11.50
C ILE A 148 0.64 -7.38 -11.65
N TRP A 149 0.12 -6.86 -10.53
CA TRP A 149 -0.80 -5.73 -10.55
C TRP A 149 -0.18 -4.52 -11.24
N LEU A 150 1.07 -4.20 -10.94
CA LEU A 150 1.80 -3.09 -11.57
C LEU A 150 1.99 -3.29 -13.08
N LYS A 151 2.18 -4.53 -13.53
CA LYS A 151 2.33 -4.86 -14.96
C LYS A 151 0.99 -4.80 -15.71
N GLU A 152 -0.09 -5.22 -15.09
CA GLU A 152 -1.41 -5.34 -15.71
C GLU A 152 -2.26 -4.08 -15.60
N ASN A 153 -1.90 -3.14 -14.73
CA ASN A 153 -2.69 -1.95 -14.47
C ASN A 153 -1.90 -0.67 -14.82
N LYS A 154 -2.53 0.19 -15.60
CA LYS A 154 -2.07 1.56 -15.81
C LYS A 154 -2.70 2.46 -14.74
N TYR A 155 -1.95 3.41 -14.27
CA TYR A 155 -2.41 4.42 -13.30
C TYR A 155 -1.81 5.78 -13.65
N THR A 156 -2.55 6.83 -13.34
CA THR A 156 -2.14 8.23 -13.52
C THR A 156 -1.81 8.90 -12.19
N THR A 157 -1.96 8.18 -11.09
CA THR A 157 -1.70 8.64 -9.73
C THR A 157 -0.25 9.13 -9.60
N PRO A 158 0.00 10.39 -9.23
CA PRO A 158 1.35 10.87 -8.94
C PRO A 158 1.94 10.16 -7.73
N LEU A 159 3.14 9.60 -7.88
CA LEU A 159 3.93 9.06 -6.78
C LEU A 159 5.03 10.05 -6.42
N LEU A 160 5.00 10.57 -5.22
CA LEU A 160 5.83 11.69 -4.79
C LEU A 160 6.66 11.32 -3.55
N LYS A 161 7.86 11.87 -3.49
CA LYS A 161 8.75 11.74 -2.33
C LYS A 161 8.29 12.66 -1.21
N TRP A 162 8.08 12.11 -0.02
CA TRP A 162 7.91 12.90 1.19
C TRP A 162 9.27 13.42 1.66
N GLU A 163 9.41 14.72 1.83
CA GLU A 163 10.66 15.36 2.19
C GLU A 163 10.80 15.47 3.71
N THR A 164 11.14 14.35 4.35
CA THR A 164 11.24 14.24 5.82
C THR A 164 12.13 15.31 6.44
N ASP A 165 13.25 15.64 5.80
CA ASP A 165 14.19 16.63 6.32
C ASP A 165 13.59 18.04 6.42
N ARG A 166 12.64 18.36 5.54
CA ARG A 166 11.98 19.68 5.48
C ARG A 166 10.62 19.69 6.16
N TRP A 167 9.88 18.58 6.05
CA TRP A 167 8.48 18.53 6.46
C TRP A 167 8.25 17.76 7.75
N GLY A 168 9.28 17.12 8.29
CA GLY A 168 9.18 16.22 9.44
C GLY A 168 8.73 14.82 9.03
N GLU A 169 8.39 14.00 10.02
CA GLU A 169 7.96 12.62 9.77
C GLU A 169 6.71 12.59 8.90
N VAL A 170 6.65 11.57 8.02
CA VAL A 170 5.47 11.33 7.21
C VAL A 170 4.24 11.09 8.09
N PRO A 171 3.03 11.61 7.73
CA PRO A 171 1.84 11.45 8.57
C PRO A 171 1.43 10.01 8.86
N ALA A 172 1.87 9.06 8.04
CA ALA A 172 1.66 7.63 8.24
C ALA A 172 2.69 6.98 9.17
N ASP A 173 3.68 7.73 9.69
CA ASP A 173 4.72 7.22 10.59
C ASP A 173 4.12 6.53 11.82
N PHE A 174 4.69 5.38 12.20
CA PHE A 174 4.20 4.56 13.31
C PHE A 174 4.64 5.06 14.69
N GLY A 175 5.51 6.07 14.75
CA GLY A 175 5.99 6.64 16.03
C GLY A 175 6.85 5.70 16.85
N ARG A 176 7.54 4.75 16.22
CA ARG A 176 8.38 3.72 16.87
C ARG A 176 9.87 3.96 16.65
N LYS A 177 10.30 5.18 16.73
CA LYS A 177 11.73 5.54 16.64
C LYS A 177 12.33 5.77 18.00
#